data_5616b92fb8976f12e05961100066942a
#
_entry.id   5616b92fb8976f12e05961100066942a
#
_cell.length_a   1.000
_cell.length_b   1.000
_cell.length_c   1.000
_cell.angle_alpha   90.00
_cell.angle_beta   90.00
_cell.angle_gamma   90.00
#
_symmetry.space_group_name_H-M   'P 1'
#
loop_
_entity.id
_entity.type
_entity.pdbx_description
1 polymer ?
#
loop_
_entity_poly.entity_id
_entity_poly.type
_entity_poly.pdbx_seq_one_letter_code
_entity_poly.pdbx_strand_id
1 'polypeptide(L)'
;MKIFAVGMNYIQHNKELDGALYKPEKPVIFTKADSALLKDHKPFFIPDWSEQVDYETELVVRICRLGKSIPERFAHRYFDAVTVGIDFTARDWQREARKNGQPWEICKGFDGSAVIGEWVAKEKFLDVQALRFHLDINGKTVQEGCTSDMLYKVDELIAYISQYFTLKTGDLLYTGTPVGVGPVHIDDHLEGWLEERKVLEFNCK
;
A
#
# COMPACT_ATOMS: atom_id res chain seq x y z
N MET A 1 2.91 -11.41 -12.10
CA MET A 1 3.23 -10.85 -10.77
C MET A 1 1.93 -10.74 -9.99
N LYS A 2 1.93 -10.94 -8.67
CA LYS A 2 0.77 -10.64 -7.83
C LYS A 2 1.04 -9.38 -7.02
N ILE A 3 0.02 -8.57 -6.85
CA ILE A 3 0.04 -7.41 -5.96
C ILE A 3 -0.95 -7.70 -4.83
N PHE A 4 -0.43 -8.00 -3.66
CA PHE A 4 -1.21 -8.13 -2.44
C PHE A 4 -1.31 -6.78 -1.75
N ALA A 5 -2.46 -6.48 -1.17
CA ALA A 5 -2.65 -5.29 -0.37
C ALA A 5 -3.40 -5.64 0.92
N VAL A 6 -3.15 -4.86 1.96
CA VAL A 6 -3.67 -5.08 3.31
C VAL A 6 -4.53 -3.91 3.72
N GLY A 7 -5.82 -4.12 3.82
CA GLY A 7 -6.72 -3.14 4.39
C GLY A 7 -6.70 -3.12 5.92
N MET A 8 -7.01 -1.96 6.50
CA MET A 8 -7.28 -1.81 7.94
C MET A 8 -6.09 -2.14 8.84
N ASN A 9 -4.85 -1.93 8.39
CA ASN A 9 -3.63 -2.27 9.14
C ASN A 9 -3.10 -1.15 10.05
N TYR A 10 -3.78 0.00 10.13
CA TYR A 10 -3.47 1.11 11.04
C TYR A 10 -4.73 1.53 11.80
N ILE A 11 -4.66 1.49 13.14
CA ILE A 11 -5.85 1.69 13.98
C ILE A 11 -6.46 3.09 13.86
N GLN A 12 -5.63 4.13 13.67
CA GLN A 12 -6.11 5.50 13.52
C GLN A 12 -6.80 5.71 12.16
N HIS A 13 -6.31 5.07 11.10
CA HIS A 13 -6.98 5.06 9.80
C HIS A 13 -8.35 4.35 9.88
N ASN A 14 -8.45 3.24 10.60
CA ASN A 14 -9.72 2.55 10.81
C ASN A 14 -10.74 3.47 11.51
N LYS A 15 -10.30 4.27 12.47
CA LYS A 15 -11.14 5.29 13.11
C LYS A 15 -11.57 6.39 12.15
N GLU A 16 -10.67 6.83 11.27
CA GLU A 16 -10.95 7.85 10.25
C GLU A 16 -12.08 7.42 9.31
N LEU A 17 -12.05 6.16 8.85
CA LEU A 17 -13.03 5.62 7.90
C LEU A 17 -14.34 5.19 8.55
N ASP A 18 -14.28 4.54 9.70
CA ASP A 18 -15.41 3.84 10.32
C ASP A 18 -15.91 4.50 11.62
N GLY A 19 -15.23 5.57 12.07
CA GLY A 19 -15.59 6.28 13.30
C GLY A 19 -15.26 5.53 14.59
N ALA A 20 -14.69 4.32 14.51
CA ALA A 20 -14.36 3.48 15.67
C ALA A 20 -12.92 2.93 15.58
N LEU A 21 -12.29 2.78 16.75
CA LEU A 21 -11.02 2.06 16.85
C LEU A 21 -11.31 0.55 16.72
N TYR A 22 -11.03 0.01 15.55
CA TYR A 22 -11.27 -1.39 15.24
C TYR A 22 -9.98 -2.07 14.78
N LYS A 23 -9.66 -3.21 15.40
CA LYS A 23 -8.60 -4.11 14.95
C LYS A 23 -9.25 -5.36 14.39
N PRO A 24 -9.07 -5.68 13.10
CA PRO A 24 -9.51 -6.96 12.56
C PRO A 24 -8.86 -8.12 13.31
N GLU A 25 -9.58 -9.22 13.52
CA GLU A 25 -9.01 -10.44 14.14
C GLU A 25 -7.93 -11.10 13.27
N LYS A 26 -7.98 -10.86 11.96
CA LYS A 26 -7.03 -11.35 10.96
C LYS A 26 -6.74 -10.26 9.94
N PRO A 27 -5.56 -10.29 9.28
CA PRO A 27 -5.28 -9.37 8.18
C PRO A 27 -6.36 -9.41 7.10
N VAL A 28 -6.84 -8.25 6.69
CA VAL A 28 -7.80 -8.10 5.58
C VAL A 28 -7.00 -7.99 4.29
N ILE A 29 -7.01 -9.04 3.48
CA ILE A 29 -6.19 -9.12 2.27
C ILE A 29 -7.07 -8.96 1.04
N PHE A 30 -6.64 -8.13 0.11
CA PHE A 30 -7.16 -8.07 -1.25
C PHE A 30 -5.99 -8.08 -2.25
N THR A 31 -6.31 -8.21 -3.53
CA THR A 31 -5.30 -8.21 -4.60
C THR A 31 -5.61 -7.12 -5.60
N LYS A 32 -4.57 -6.62 -6.25
CA LYS A 32 -4.70 -5.77 -7.43
C LYS A 32 -4.19 -6.54 -8.64
N ALA A 33 -4.78 -6.26 -9.81
CA ALA A 33 -4.29 -6.80 -11.08
C ALA A 33 -2.84 -6.35 -11.33
N ASP A 34 -2.07 -7.09 -12.09
CA ASP A 34 -0.71 -6.67 -12.46
C ASP A 34 -0.69 -5.44 -13.38
N SER A 35 -1.77 -5.19 -14.14
CA SER A 35 -2.00 -3.95 -14.90
C SER A 35 -2.20 -2.72 -14.02
N ALA A 36 -2.55 -2.89 -12.74
CA ALA A 36 -2.64 -1.79 -11.78
C ALA A 36 -1.29 -1.14 -11.48
N LEU A 37 -0.16 -1.83 -11.77
CA LEU A 37 1.17 -1.34 -11.43
C LEU A 37 1.56 -0.12 -12.27
N LEU A 38 1.83 1.00 -11.58
CA LEU A 38 2.43 2.21 -12.13
C LEU A 38 3.81 2.42 -11.51
N LYS A 39 4.81 2.65 -12.35
CA LYS A 39 6.22 2.82 -11.94
C LYS A 39 6.96 3.73 -12.92
N ASP A 40 8.24 3.95 -12.65
CA ASP A 40 9.14 4.67 -13.55
C ASP A 40 8.71 6.14 -13.75
N HIS A 41 8.17 6.77 -12.70
CA HIS A 41 7.71 8.18 -12.68
C HIS A 41 6.64 8.50 -13.75
N LYS A 42 5.94 7.49 -14.24
CA LYS A 42 4.85 7.71 -15.20
C LYS A 42 3.70 8.46 -14.53
N PRO A 43 3.00 9.32 -15.28
CA PRO A 43 1.85 10.02 -14.72
C PRO A 43 0.71 9.04 -14.40
N PHE A 44 0.01 9.32 -13.31
CA PHE A 44 -1.24 8.65 -12.98
C PHE A 44 -2.39 9.40 -13.65
N PHE A 45 -3.17 8.69 -14.45
CA PHE A 45 -4.38 9.25 -15.06
C PHE A 45 -5.57 8.95 -14.16
N ILE A 46 -6.16 10.01 -13.62
CA ILE A 46 -7.36 9.91 -12.77
C ILE A 46 -8.50 9.36 -13.63
N PRO A 47 -9.15 8.25 -13.26
CA PRO A 47 -10.22 7.68 -14.07
C PRO A 47 -11.47 8.57 -14.07
N ASP A 48 -12.05 8.78 -15.23
CA ASP A 48 -13.24 9.61 -15.45
C ASP A 48 -14.56 8.99 -14.94
N TRP A 49 -14.53 7.70 -14.60
CA TRP A 49 -15.70 6.97 -14.06
C TRP A 49 -15.82 7.06 -12.53
N SER A 50 -14.85 7.68 -11.82
CA SER A 50 -14.89 7.87 -10.37
C SER A 50 -14.90 9.36 -10.02
N GLU A 51 -15.79 9.76 -9.12
CA GLU A 51 -15.90 11.15 -8.65
C GLU A 51 -14.87 11.49 -7.57
N GLN A 52 -14.26 10.48 -6.95
CA GLN A 52 -13.28 10.67 -5.87
C GLN A 52 -12.25 9.56 -5.87
N VAL A 53 -11.01 9.88 -6.24
CA VAL A 53 -9.86 8.99 -6.12
C VAL A 53 -8.95 9.51 -5.01
N ASP A 54 -8.77 8.70 -3.97
CA ASP A 54 -7.93 9.03 -2.83
C ASP A 54 -6.56 8.36 -2.93
N TYR A 55 -5.53 9.06 -2.45
CA TYR A 55 -4.23 8.47 -2.16
C TYR A 55 -4.28 7.71 -0.83
N GLU A 56 -3.63 6.57 -0.79
CA GLU A 56 -3.31 5.80 0.41
C GLU A 56 -1.82 5.47 0.35
N THR A 57 -1.00 6.21 1.11
CA THR A 57 0.45 6.06 1.11
C THR A 57 0.85 4.88 1.98
N GLU A 58 1.66 3.97 1.45
CA GLU A 58 2.01 2.71 2.11
C GLU A 58 3.49 2.39 2.00
N LEU A 59 4.03 1.69 3.01
CA LEU A 59 5.24 0.91 2.79
C LEU A 59 4.90 -0.26 1.87
N VAL A 60 5.69 -0.47 0.82
CA VAL A 60 5.56 -1.60 -0.10
C VAL A 60 6.78 -2.49 0.00
N VAL A 61 6.55 -3.79 0.08
CA VAL A 61 7.59 -4.81 0.24
C VAL A 61 7.69 -5.65 -1.03
N ARG A 62 8.92 -5.92 -1.49
CA ARG A 62 9.19 -6.78 -2.66
C ARG A 62 9.55 -8.18 -2.22
N ILE A 63 8.77 -9.17 -2.68
CA ILE A 63 9.06 -10.58 -2.43
C ILE A 63 10.23 -11.03 -3.32
N CYS A 64 11.24 -11.63 -2.72
CA CYS A 64 12.48 -12.07 -3.42
C CYS A 64 12.62 -13.58 -3.55
N ARG A 65 11.70 -14.37 -2.96
CA ARG A 65 11.82 -15.83 -2.90
C ARG A 65 10.47 -16.52 -3.05
N LEU A 66 10.48 -17.65 -3.77
CA LEU A 66 9.34 -18.56 -3.83
C LEU A 66 9.05 -19.14 -2.44
N GLY A 67 7.77 -19.13 -2.00
CA GLY A 67 7.36 -19.68 -0.72
C GLY A 67 5.87 -19.94 -0.59
N LYS A 68 5.54 -20.94 0.23
CA LYS A 68 4.18 -21.33 0.61
C LYS A 68 4.21 -21.78 2.06
N SER A 69 3.20 -21.42 2.85
CA SER A 69 3.09 -21.78 4.29
C SER A 69 4.37 -21.42 5.07
N ILE A 70 4.85 -20.21 4.88
CA ILE A 70 6.10 -19.71 5.47
C ILE A 70 5.88 -19.48 6.97
N PRO A 71 6.65 -20.12 7.87
CA PRO A 71 6.63 -19.77 9.28
C PRO A 71 7.11 -18.33 9.50
N GLU A 72 6.42 -17.57 10.35
CA GLU A 72 6.70 -16.15 10.62
C GLU A 72 8.18 -15.90 10.93
N ARG A 73 8.81 -16.73 11.78
CA ARG A 73 10.24 -16.63 12.12
C ARG A 73 11.19 -16.65 10.92
N PHE A 74 10.74 -17.10 9.75
CA PHE A 74 11.51 -17.15 8.52
C PHE A 74 11.06 -16.12 7.47
N ALA A 75 9.97 -15.39 7.71
CA ALA A 75 9.36 -14.46 6.75
C ALA A 75 10.35 -13.37 6.30
N HIS A 76 11.21 -12.88 7.19
CA HIS A 76 12.26 -11.91 6.89
C HIS A 76 13.22 -12.33 5.75
N ARG A 77 13.27 -13.62 5.39
CA ARG A 77 14.10 -14.15 4.28
C ARG A 77 13.41 -14.07 2.92
N TYR A 78 12.14 -13.66 2.88
CA TYR A 78 11.32 -13.70 1.68
C TYR A 78 11.12 -12.33 1.04
N PHE A 79 11.66 -11.28 1.62
CA PHE A 79 11.70 -9.96 1.00
C PHE A 79 13.11 -9.36 1.09
N ASP A 80 13.47 -8.54 0.11
CA ASP A 80 14.81 -7.96 -0.03
C ASP A 80 14.83 -6.44 -0.10
N ALA A 81 13.71 -5.81 -0.41
CA ALA A 81 13.64 -4.37 -0.58
C ALA A 81 12.27 -3.83 -0.19
N VAL A 82 12.26 -2.56 0.16
CA VAL A 82 11.07 -1.78 0.48
C VAL A 82 11.05 -0.48 -0.31
N THR A 83 9.87 0.10 -0.47
CA THR A 83 9.68 1.43 -1.05
C THR A 83 8.41 2.07 -0.50
N VAL A 84 8.18 3.32 -0.82
CA VAL A 84 6.86 3.96 -0.66
C VAL A 84 6.06 3.73 -1.93
N GLY A 85 4.79 3.41 -1.76
CA GLY A 85 3.84 3.29 -2.85
C GLY A 85 2.52 3.98 -2.51
N ILE A 86 1.65 4.10 -3.52
CA ILE A 86 0.29 4.63 -3.35
C ILE A 86 -0.70 3.55 -3.77
N ASP A 87 -1.61 3.19 -2.86
CA ASP A 87 -2.80 2.39 -3.14
C ASP A 87 -3.95 3.33 -3.49
N PHE A 88 -4.03 3.75 -4.76
CA PHE A 88 -5.14 4.59 -5.21
C PHE A 88 -6.47 3.86 -5.07
N THR A 89 -7.43 4.60 -4.54
CA THR A 89 -8.75 4.09 -4.19
C THR A 89 -9.84 4.95 -4.81
N ALA A 90 -10.67 4.38 -5.69
CA ALA A 90 -11.92 5.01 -6.11
C ALA A 90 -12.90 4.97 -4.93
N ARG A 91 -12.89 6.02 -4.13
CA ARG A 91 -13.50 6.05 -2.80
C ARG A 91 -15.02 5.98 -2.84
N ASP A 92 -15.64 6.60 -3.83
CA ASP A 92 -17.08 6.53 -4.09
C ASP A 92 -17.51 5.08 -4.37
N TRP A 93 -16.80 4.38 -5.24
CA TRP A 93 -17.03 2.96 -5.56
C TRP A 93 -16.74 2.04 -4.38
N GLN A 94 -15.70 2.35 -3.57
CA GLN A 94 -15.41 1.56 -2.38
C GLN A 94 -16.54 1.67 -1.33
N ARG A 95 -17.08 2.87 -1.11
CA ARG A 95 -18.22 3.05 -0.21
C ARG A 95 -19.43 2.21 -0.65
N GLU A 96 -19.72 2.20 -1.95
CA GLU A 96 -20.83 1.40 -2.49
C GLU A 96 -20.53 -0.11 -2.40
N ALA A 97 -19.32 -0.56 -2.73
CA ALA A 97 -18.92 -1.95 -2.60
C ALA A 97 -19.01 -2.45 -1.14
N ARG A 98 -18.56 -1.65 -0.17
CA ARG A 98 -18.67 -1.98 1.27
C ARG A 98 -20.12 -2.10 1.72
N LYS A 99 -20.97 -1.15 1.33
CA LYS A 99 -22.41 -1.14 1.67
C LYS A 99 -23.14 -2.39 1.15
N ASN A 100 -22.77 -2.86 -0.04
CA ASN A 100 -23.43 -3.98 -0.72
C ASN A 100 -22.69 -5.32 -0.53
N GLY A 101 -21.60 -5.38 0.22
CA GLY A 101 -20.78 -6.60 0.39
C GLY A 101 -20.16 -7.09 -0.92
N GLN A 102 -19.83 -6.18 -1.83
CA GLN A 102 -19.23 -6.48 -3.14
C GLN A 102 -17.69 -6.56 -3.06
N PRO A 103 -17.05 -7.27 -3.99
CA PRO A 103 -15.60 -7.28 -4.13
C PRO A 103 -15.01 -5.88 -4.40
N TRP A 104 -13.72 -5.70 -4.08
CA TRP A 104 -13.03 -4.40 -4.18
C TRP A 104 -12.21 -4.22 -5.47
N GLU A 105 -12.24 -5.19 -6.39
CA GLU A 105 -11.38 -5.17 -7.58
C GLU A 105 -11.55 -3.89 -8.41
N ILE A 106 -12.77 -3.40 -8.60
CA ILE A 106 -13.01 -2.19 -9.40
C ILE A 106 -12.45 -0.96 -8.67
N CYS A 107 -12.73 -0.81 -7.37
CA CYS A 107 -12.33 0.39 -6.62
C CYS A 107 -10.87 0.39 -6.18
N LYS A 108 -10.18 -0.76 -6.21
CA LYS A 108 -8.80 -0.93 -5.73
C LYS A 108 -7.83 -1.46 -6.80
N GLY A 109 -8.31 -2.21 -7.79
CA GLY A 109 -7.48 -2.95 -8.75
C GLY A 109 -7.44 -2.37 -10.16
N PHE A 110 -7.97 -1.16 -10.38
CA PHE A 110 -8.00 -0.53 -11.70
C PHE A 110 -6.59 -0.13 -12.17
N ASP A 111 -6.43 0.11 -13.46
CA ASP A 111 -5.14 0.41 -14.09
C ASP A 111 -4.46 1.63 -13.46
N GLY A 112 -3.18 1.47 -13.12
CA GLY A 112 -2.39 2.53 -12.49
C GLY A 112 -2.65 2.72 -10.98
N SER A 113 -3.56 1.97 -10.37
CA SER A 113 -3.94 2.16 -8.96
C SER A 113 -2.90 1.67 -7.95
N ALA A 114 -1.82 1.02 -8.37
CA ALA A 114 -0.72 0.56 -7.54
C ALA A 114 0.58 1.26 -7.95
N VAL A 115 0.88 2.41 -7.37
CA VAL A 115 2.11 3.13 -7.69
C VAL A 115 3.24 2.68 -6.78
N ILE A 116 4.44 2.49 -7.34
CA ILE A 116 5.65 2.18 -6.55
C ILE A 116 6.78 3.14 -6.89
N GLY A 117 7.56 3.48 -5.87
CA GLY A 117 8.79 4.25 -5.98
C GLY A 117 10.03 3.38 -6.24
N GLU A 118 11.19 4.00 -6.12
CA GLU A 118 12.48 3.33 -6.21
C GLU A 118 12.68 2.38 -5.02
N TRP A 119 13.23 1.19 -5.31
CA TRP A 119 13.49 0.19 -4.28
C TRP A 119 14.72 0.53 -3.44
N VAL A 120 14.59 0.42 -2.14
CA VAL A 120 15.67 0.51 -1.17
C VAL A 120 15.89 -0.86 -0.54
N ALA A 121 17.12 -1.38 -0.61
CA ALA A 121 17.44 -2.67 -0.01
C ALA A 121 17.18 -2.63 1.50
N LYS A 122 16.51 -3.63 2.04
CA LYS A 122 16.12 -3.68 3.46
C LYS A 122 17.30 -3.63 4.43
N GLU A 123 18.46 -4.13 3.99
CA GLU A 123 19.70 -4.13 4.76
C GLU A 123 20.24 -2.72 5.05
N LYS A 124 19.72 -1.69 4.39
CA LYS A 124 20.05 -0.28 4.68
C LYS A 124 19.35 0.23 5.93
N PHE A 125 18.40 -0.50 6.46
CA PHE A 125 17.65 -0.13 7.65
C PHE A 125 17.97 -1.07 8.81
N LEU A 126 18.02 -0.51 10.02
CA LEU A 126 18.20 -1.31 11.24
C LEU A 126 16.96 -2.15 11.54
N ASP A 127 15.78 -1.57 11.33
CA ASP A 127 14.50 -2.23 11.55
C ASP A 127 13.45 -1.72 10.55
N VAL A 128 12.99 -2.59 9.68
CA VAL A 128 11.91 -2.30 8.73
C VAL A 128 10.57 -2.01 9.44
N GLN A 129 10.43 -2.44 10.69
CA GLN A 129 9.23 -2.20 11.50
C GLN A 129 9.25 -0.87 12.27
N ALA A 130 10.22 0.02 11.99
CA ALA A 130 10.34 1.33 12.63
C ALA A 130 10.66 2.44 11.62
N LEU A 131 10.27 2.27 10.35
CA LEU A 131 10.50 3.23 9.28
C LEU A 131 9.42 4.30 9.27
N ARG A 132 9.85 5.55 9.06
CA ARG A 132 8.96 6.68 8.79
C ARG A 132 8.82 6.86 7.28
N PHE A 133 7.65 7.24 6.85
CA PHE A 133 7.37 7.59 5.47
C PHE A 133 6.31 8.69 5.41
N HIS A 134 6.34 9.47 4.35
CA HIS A 134 5.35 10.51 4.14
C HIS A 134 5.10 10.76 2.65
N LEU A 135 3.99 11.42 2.37
CA LEU A 135 3.61 11.91 1.07
C LEU A 135 3.51 13.42 1.10
N ASP A 136 4.18 14.06 0.15
CA ASP A 136 3.98 15.47 -0.18
C ASP A 136 3.14 15.59 -1.45
N ILE A 137 2.19 16.51 -1.46
CA ILE A 137 1.47 16.96 -2.65
C ILE A 137 1.73 18.44 -2.83
N ASN A 138 2.26 18.81 -4.00
CA ASN A 138 2.60 20.19 -4.35
C ASN A 138 3.52 20.86 -3.29
N GLY A 139 4.47 20.09 -2.75
CA GLY A 139 5.45 20.53 -1.74
C GLY A 139 4.88 20.66 -0.33
N LYS A 140 3.70 20.13 -0.05
CA LYS A 140 3.09 20.13 1.28
C LYS A 140 2.88 18.69 1.74
N THR A 141 3.36 18.34 2.93
CA THR A 141 3.10 17.04 3.55
C THR A 141 1.62 16.87 3.87
N VAL A 142 1.02 15.82 3.31
CA VAL A 142 -0.41 15.53 3.44
C VAL A 142 -0.69 14.23 4.22
N GLN A 143 0.27 13.30 4.25
CA GLN A 143 0.13 12.05 4.98
C GLN A 143 1.49 11.61 5.53
N GLU A 144 1.51 11.17 6.79
CA GLU A 144 2.70 10.65 7.46
C GLU A 144 2.38 9.32 8.14
N GLY A 145 3.36 8.43 8.19
CA GLY A 145 3.22 7.13 8.84
C GLY A 145 4.52 6.59 9.40
N CYS A 146 4.36 5.66 10.34
CA CYS A 146 5.45 4.86 10.85
C CYS A 146 5.06 3.38 10.81
N THR A 147 5.96 2.52 10.34
CA THR A 147 5.68 1.08 10.26
C THR A 147 5.54 0.42 11.63
N SER A 148 6.01 1.07 12.71
CA SER A 148 5.76 0.63 14.10
C SER A 148 4.28 0.63 14.49
N ASP A 149 3.46 1.43 13.81
CA ASP A 149 2.03 1.60 14.08
C ASP A 149 1.15 0.56 13.36
N MET A 150 1.77 -0.30 12.55
CA MET A 150 1.08 -1.42 11.91
C MET A 150 0.48 -2.38 12.93
N LEU A 151 -0.76 -2.78 12.74
CA LEU A 151 -1.44 -3.80 13.54
C LEU A 151 -0.89 -5.20 13.29
N TYR A 152 -0.50 -5.49 12.05
CA TYR A 152 0.18 -6.71 11.60
C TYR A 152 1.48 -6.33 10.92
N LYS A 153 2.58 -6.85 11.45
CA LYS A 153 3.93 -6.59 10.94
C LYS A 153 4.19 -7.27 9.61
N VAL A 154 5.21 -6.83 8.89
CA VAL A 154 5.58 -7.40 7.58
C VAL A 154 5.75 -8.91 7.63
N ASP A 155 6.44 -9.44 8.64
CA ASP A 155 6.69 -10.88 8.78
C ASP A 155 5.39 -11.67 9.05
N GLU A 156 4.48 -11.12 9.87
CA GLU A 156 3.15 -11.69 10.12
C GLU A 156 2.32 -11.71 8.82
N LEU A 157 2.33 -10.62 8.04
CA LEU A 157 1.62 -10.52 6.78
C LEU A 157 2.13 -11.53 5.74
N ILE A 158 3.45 -11.65 5.59
CA ILE A 158 4.06 -12.65 4.69
C ILE A 158 3.69 -14.07 5.12
N ALA A 159 3.79 -14.37 6.41
CA ALA A 159 3.40 -15.67 6.94
C ALA A 159 1.92 -15.96 6.68
N TYR A 160 1.04 -15.00 6.98
CA TYR A 160 -0.40 -15.13 6.79
C TYR A 160 -0.78 -15.33 5.31
N ILE A 161 -0.33 -14.45 4.42
CA ILE A 161 -0.64 -14.53 2.99
C ILE A 161 -0.13 -15.84 2.39
N SER A 162 1.04 -16.29 2.82
CA SER A 162 1.64 -17.52 2.30
C SER A 162 0.87 -18.79 2.66
N GLN A 163 -0.04 -18.75 3.63
CA GLN A 163 -0.94 -19.87 3.94
C GLN A 163 -1.95 -20.13 2.79
N TYR A 164 -2.36 -19.08 2.11
CA TYR A 164 -3.38 -19.15 1.04
C TYR A 164 -2.76 -19.11 -0.35
N PHE A 165 -1.71 -18.30 -0.54
CA PHE A 165 -1.09 -18.04 -1.83
C PHE A 165 0.38 -18.44 -1.85
N THR A 166 0.84 -19.06 -2.95
CA THR A 166 2.27 -19.20 -3.17
C THR A 166 2.85 -17.84 -3.55
N LEU A 167 3.76 -17.35 -2.72
CA LEU A 167 4.53 -16.14 -3.02
C LEU A 167 5.60 -16.45 -4.07
N LYS A 168 5.84 -15.52 -4.99
CA LYS A 168 6.85 -15.64 -6.05
C LYS A 168 7.76 -14.42 -6.02
N THR A 169 8.99 -14.60 -6.48
CA THR A 169 9.90 -13.47 -6.72
C THR A 169 9.24 -12.41 -7.60
N GLY A 170 9.31 -11.16 -7.18
CA GLY A 170 8.69 -10.02 -7.84
C GLY A 170 7.23 -9.76 -7.44
N ASP A 171 6.60 -10.60 -6.62
CA ASP A 171 5.31 -10.24 -6.01
C ASP A 171 5.48 -9.05 -5.06
N LEU A 172 4.46 -8.20 -4.98
CA LEU A 172 4.44 -7.00 -4.15
C LEU A 172 3.46 -7.16 -2.99
N LEU A 173 3.79 -6.54 -1.86
CA LEU A 173 2.94 -6.46 -0.69
C LEU A 173 2.83 -5.01 -0.24
N TYR A 174 1.66 -4.40 -0.44
CA TYR A 174 1.23 -3.15 0.16
C TYR A 174 0.76 -3.43 1.57
N THR A 175 1.31 -2.70 2.56
CA THR A 175 1.19 -3.08 3.97
C THR A 175 0.11 -2.35 4.73
N GLY A 176 -0.70 -1.54 4.05
CA GLY A 176 -1.73 -0.69 4.65
C GLY A 176 -1.27 0.74 4.82
N THR A 177 -2.23 1.64 4.88
CA THR A 177 -2.03 3.09 4.95
C THR A 177 -2.32 3.64 6.35
N PRO A 178 -1.58 4.66 6.83
CA PRO A 178 -1.91 5.40 8.04
C PRO A 178 -3.08 6.37 7.83
N VAL A 179 -3.49 7.07 8.88
CA VAL A 179 -4.45 8.18 8.83
C VAL A 179 -3.95 9.31 7.94
N GLY A 180 -4.86 10.07 7.32
CA GLY A 180 -4.55 11.22 6.47
C GLY A 180 -4.73 10.94 4.98
N VAL A 181 -5.55 9.94 4.62
CA VAL A 181 -5.94 9.71 3.23
C VAL A 181 -6.76 10.88 2.68
N GLY A 182 -6.68 11.12 1.39
CA GLY A 182 -7.40 12.23 0.78
C GLY A 182 -7.41 12.18 -0.75
N PRO A 183 -8.19 13.07 -1.39
CA PRO A 183 -8.32 13.06 -2.85
C PRO A 183 -7.08 13.60 -3.55
N VAL A 184 -6.87 13.12 -4.79
CA VAL A 184 -5.95 13.72 -5.75
C VAL A 184 -6.71 14.47 -6.84
N HIS A 185 -6.05 15.45 -7.44
CA HIS A 185 -6.60 16.27 -8.51
C HIS A 185 -5.66 16.28 -9.72
N ILE A 186 -6.20 16.66 -10.88
CA ILE A 186 -5.40 16.87 -12.08
C ILE A 186 -4.33 17.93 -11.78
N ASP A 187 -3.11 17.69 -12.28
CA ASP A 187 -1.90 18.48 -12.10
C ASP A 187 -1.29 18.46 -10.68
N ASP A 188 -1.81 17.63 -9.76
CA ASP A 188 -1.10 17.37 -8.51
C ASP A 188 0.24 16.70 -8.78
N HIS A 189 1.29 17.19 -8.10
CA HIS A 189 2.63 16.63 -8.09
C HIS A 189 2.86 15.91 -6.76
N LEU A 190 3.06 14.59 -6.81
CA LEU A 190 3.22 13.73 -5.64
C LEU A 190 4.67 13.32 -5.46
N GLU A 191 5.17 13.44 -4.22
CA GLU A 191 6.50 13.01 -3.79
C GLU A 191 6.38 12.12 -2.54
N GLY A 192 6.86 10.87 -2.64
CA GLY A 192 6.86 9.92 -1.53
C GLY A 192 8.26 9.76 -0.95
N TRP A 193 8.35 9.82 0.36
CA TRP A 193 9.60 9.80 1.11
C TRP A 193 9.67 8.59 2.05
N LEU A 194 10.81 7.93 2.09
CA LEU A 194 11.15 6.86 3.02
C LEU A 194 12.35 7.31 3.86
N GLU A 195 12.15 7.56 5.15
CA GLU A 195 13.08 8.30 5.99
C GLU A 195 13.43 9.66 5.31
N GLU A 196 14.68 9.99 5.18
CA GLU A 196 15.16 11.22 4.52
C GLU A 196 15.31 11.08 2.98
N ARG A 197 14.87 9.96 2.40
CA ARG A 197 15.07 9.70 0.97
C ARG A 197 13.76 9.83 0.19
N LYS A 198 13.74 10.71 -0.83
CA LYS A 198 12.68 10.70 -1.84
C LYS A 198 12.83 9.45 -2.70
N VAL A 199 11.80 8.60 -2.71
CA VAL A 199 11.78 7.35 -3.46
C VAL A 199 10.68 7.31 -4.51
N LEU A 200 9.71 8.21 -4.45
CA LEU A 200 8.57 8.27 -5.35
C LEU A 200 8.35 9.69 -5.83
N GLU A 201 8.07 9.87 -7.13
CA GLU A 201 7.73 11.16 -7.72
C GLU A 201 6.93 10.94 -9.01
N PHE A 202 5.78 11.58 -9.15
CA PHE A 202 4.97 11.56 -10.36
C PHE A 202 3.88 12.64 -10.33
N ASN A 203 3.20 12.82 -11.47
CA ASN A 203 2.08 13.77 -11.58
C ASN A 203 0.76 13.04 -11.82
N CYS A 204 -0.34 13.60 -11.32
CA CYS A 204 -1.70 13.24 -11.72
C CYS A 204 -2.13 13.98 -13.00
N LYS A 205 -2.87 13.31 -13.87
CA LYS A 205 -3.38 13.83 -15.15
C LYS A 205 -4.86 13.52 -15.33
#